data_f41cb91a8222f8706ec9c8a0065517b4
#
_entry.id   f41cb91a8222f8706ec9c8a0065517b4
#
_cell.length_a   1.000
_cell.length_b   1.000
_cell.length_c   1.000
_cell.angle_alpha   90.00
_cell.angle_beta   90.00
_cell.angle_gamma   90.00
#
_symmetry.space_group_name_H-M   'P 1'
#
loop_
_entity.id
_entity.type
_entity.pdbx_description
1 polymer ?
#
loop_
_entity_poly.entity_id
_entity_poly.type
_entity_poly.pdbx_seq_one_letter_code
_entity_poly.pdbx_strand_id
1 'polypeptide(L)'
;LTKRADILLRYDREGLLTWPHNVWMGVSVEDGRVRHRIDALRQTGARVKFLSCEPLIGPLPDMDLSGIDWVIVGGESGRKPRPMDPDWVLDIKDQCDRVGVAFFFKQWGGTNKKAA
;
A
#
# COMPACT_ATOMS: atom_id res chain seq x y z
N LEU A 1 -8.84 2.58 4.26
CA LEU A 1 -8.23 2.15 3.01
C LEU A 1 -9.01 2.70 1.82
N THR A 2 -8.36 3.31 0.86
CA THR A 2 -9.01 3.90 -0.30
C THR A 2 -8.16 3.78 -1.56
N LYS A 3 -8.84 3.77 -2.71
CA LYS A 3 -8.24 3.90 -4.04
C LYS A 3 -8.39 5.32 -4.60
N ARG A 4 -9.05 6.21 -3.86
CA ARG A 4 -9.33 7.59 -4.27
C ARG A 4 -8.56 8.58 -3.39
N ALA A 5 -7.23 8.36 -3.32
CA ALA A 5 -6.36 9.18 -2.47
C ALA A 5 -6.36 10.66 -2.87
N ASP A 6 -6.54 10.95 -4.16
CA ASP A 6 -6.63 12.32 -4.66
C ASP A 6 -7.83 13.07 -4.08
N ILE A 7 -8.99 12.42 -4.02
CA ILE A 7 -10.21 13.00 -3.44
C ILE A 7 -10.07 13.14 -1.94
N LEU A 8 -9.47 12.14 -1.28
CA LEU A 8 -9.21 12.20 0.16
C LEU A 8 -8.34 13.42 0.50
N LEU A 9 -7.25 13.62 -0.24
CA LEU A 9 -6.36 14.74 -0.01
C LEU A 9 -7.07 16.07 -0.23
N ARG A 10 -7.90 16.16 -1.26
CA ARG A 10 -8.66 17.36 -1.54
C ARG A 10 -9.58 17.72 -0.38
N TYR A 11 -10.32 16.75 0.15
CA TYR A 11 -11.20 16.98 1.30
C TYR A 11 -10.41 17.41 2.53
N ASP A 12 -9.24 16.82 2.75
CA ASP A 12 -8.38 17.18 3.87
C ASP A 12 -7.91 18.64 3.76
N ARG A 13 -7.46 19.05 2.57
CA ARG A 13 -7.01 20.42 2.32
C ARG A 13 -8.12 21.46 2.44
N GLU A 14 -9.35 21.06 2.14
CA GLU A 14 -10.52 21.92 2.28
C GLU A 14 -11.06 21.99 3.71
N GLY A 15 -10.42 21.29 4.65
CA GLY A 15 -10.84 21.28 6.05
C GLY A 15 -12.08 20.47 6.32
N LEU A 16 -12.48 19.59 5.40
CA LEU A 16 -13.68 18.76 5.55
C LEU A 16 -13.43 17.50 6.37
N LEU A 17 -12.17 17.18 6.64
CA LEU A 17 -11.78 15.98 7.40
C LEU A 17 -11.08 16.40 8.69
N THR A 18 -11.34 15.62 9.75
CA THR A 18 -10.60 15.72 10.99
C THR A 18 -9.80 14.44 11.20
N TRP A 19 -8.60 14.58 11.77
CA TRP A 19 -7.69 13.46 11.96
C TRP A 19 -7.41 13.20 13.44
N PRO A 20 -8.26 12.42 14.14
CA PRO A 20 -7.94 12.01 15.51
C PRO A 20 -6.64 11.22 15.56
N HIS A 21 -5.98 11.17 16.72
CA HIS A 21 -4.70 10.50 16.89
C HIS A 21 -4.71 9.02 16.54
N ASN A 22 -5.85 8.37 16.68
CA ASN A 22 -5.97 6.92 16.46
C ASN A 22 -6.50 6.54 15.09
N VAL A 23 -6.58 7.47 14.15
CA VAL A 23 -7.03 7.15 12.79
C VAL A 23 -5.84 6.77 11.93
N TRP A 24 -5.94 5.58 11.35
CA TRP A 24 -4.96 5.06 10.39
C TRP A 24 -5.58 5.13 8.99
N MET A 25 -4.84 5.67 8.06
CA MET A 25 -5.32 5.78 6.69
C MET A 25 -4.39 5.05 5.73
N GLY A 26 -4.97 4.24 4.86
CA GLY A 26 -4.23 3.49 3.87
C GLY A 26 -4.78 3.67 2.47
N VAL A 27 -3.93 3.43 1.49
CA VAL A 27 -4.32 3.41 0.08
C VAL A 27 -3.88 2.10 -0.55
N SER A 28 -4.63 1.66 -1.56
CA SER A 28 -4.26 0.47 -2.34
C SER A 28 -3.32 0.88 -3.47
N VAL A 29 -2.21 0.15 -3.62
CA VAL A 29 -1.24 0.37 -4.69
C VAL A 29 -0.89 -1.00 -5.29
N GLU A 30 -1.53 -1.36 -6.40
CA GLU A 30 -1.42 -2.69 -6.98
C GLU A 30 -0.22 -2.81 -7.93
N ASP A 31 0.14 -1.72 -8.59
CA ASP A 31 1.33 -1.63 -9.46
C ASP A 31 1.70 -0.16 -9.68
N GLY A 32 2.70 0.05 -10.56
CA GLY A 32 3.24 1.39 -10.80
C GLY A 32 2.27 2.40 -11.39
N ARG A 33 1.18 1.96 -12.02
CA ARG A 33 0.20 2.86 -12.63
C ARG A 33 -0.53 3.73 -11.62
N VAL A 34 -0.59 3.28 -10.36
CA VAL A 34 -1.31 3.99 -9.30
C VAL A 34 -0.40 4.49 -8.19
N ARG A 35 0.89 4.59 -8.45
CA ARG A 35 1.89 5.08 -7.47
C ARG A 35 1.58 6.48 -6.96
N HIS A 36 0.92 7.30 -7.76
CA HIS A 36 0.55 8.66 -7.36
C HIS A 36 -0.29 8.69 -6.08
N ARG A 37 -0.97 7.58 -5.76
CA ARG A 37 -1.76 7.46 -4.53
C ARG A 37 -0.90 7.58 -3.28
N ILE A 38 0.37 7.18 -3.37
CA ILE A 38 1.30 7.27 -2.24
C ILE A 38 1.56 8.74 -1.90
N ASP A 39 1.80 9.55 -2.92
CA ASP A 39 2.06 10.98 -2.71
C ASP A 39 0.84 11.69 -2.13
N ALA A 40 -0.36 11.37 -2.62
CA ALA A 40 -1.59 11.95 -2.11
C ALA A 40 -1.80 11.58 -0.64
N LEU A 41 -1.57 10.31 -0.27
CA LEU A 41 -1.68 9.87 1.12
C LEU A 41 -0.69 10.60 2.02
N ARG A 42 0.56 10.75 1.57
CA ARG A 42 1.62 11.40 2.35
C ARG A 42 1.25 12.83 2.73
N GLN A 43 0.52 13.52 1.86
CA GLN A 43 0.14 14.91 2.07
C GLN A 43 -1.08 15.08 2.98
N THR A 44 -1.77 13.99 3.35
CA THR A 44 -2.89 14.10 4.29
C THR A 44 -2.40 14.28 5.71
N GLY A 45 -3.30 14.71 6.59
CA GLY A 45 -3.02 14.89 8.00
C GLY A 45 -3.14 13.61 8.85
N ALA A 46 -3.36 12.44 8.24
CA ALA A 46 -3.50 11.20 8.99
C ALA A 46 -2.22 10.90 9.79
N ARG A 47 -2.39 10.42 11.02
CA ARG A 47 -1.26 10.14 11.92
C ARG A 47 -0.49 8.91 11.51
N VAL A 48 -1.20 7.85 11.12
CA VAL A 48 -0.59 6.62 10.66
C VAL A 48 -1.01 6.39 9.22
N LYS A 49 -0.03 6.19 8.35
CA LYS A 49 -0.24 6.03 6.92
C LYS A 49 0.34 4.69 6.48
N PHE A 50 -0.43 3.93 5.71
CA PHE A 50 0.04 2.64 5.23
C PHE A 50 -0.35 2.39 3.79
N LEU A 51 0.38 1.49 3.14
CA LEU A 51 0.10 1.05 1.78
C LEU A 51 -0.41 -0.40 1.82
N SER A 52 -1.46 -0.68 1.04
CA SER A 52 -1.94 -2.02 0.82
C SER A 52 -1.67 -2.40 -0.63
N CYS A 53 -0.62 -3.19 -0.85
CA CYS A 53 -0.29 -3.75 -2.16
C CYS A 53 -0.96 -5.11 -2.28
N GLU A 54 -2.28 -5.12 -2.24
CA GLU A 54 -3.10 -6.32 -2.29
C GLU A 54 -4.33 -6.06 -3.16
N PRO A 55 -4.45 -6.73 -4.32
CA PRO A 55 -3.46 -7.65 -4.85
C PRO A 55 -2.26 -6.93 -5.47
N LEU A 56 -1.05 -7.48 -5.28
CA LEU A 56 0.13 -7.00 -5.97
C LEU A 56 0.17 -7.65 -7.36
N ILE A 57 0.03 -6.86 -8.39
CA ILE A 57 -0.09 -7.37 -9.78
C ILE A 57 0.99 -6.84 -10.71
N GLY A 58 1.92 -6.08 -10.21
CA GLY A 58 3.04 -5.57 -10.97
C GLY A 58 4.15 -5.07 -10.06
N PRO A 59 5.34 -4.77 -10.62
CA PRO A 59 6.45 -4.25 -9.84
C PRO A 59 6.20 -2.84 -9.35
N LEU A 60 6.80 -2.50 -8.21
CA LEU A 60 6.75 -1.16 -7.61
C LEU A 60 8.17 -0.72 -7.24
N PRO A 61 9.07 -0.59 -8.22
CA PRO A 61 10.46 -0.21 -7.92
C PRO A 61 10.55 1.25 -7.47
N ASP A 62 11.54 1.52 -6.63
CA ASP A 62 11.93 2.87 -6.24
C ASP A 62 10.78 3.71 -5.70
N MET A 63 9.95 3.14 -4.83
CA MET A 63 8.90 3.90 -4.17
C MET A 63 9.50 4.90 -3.18
N ASP A 64 8.94 6.09 -3.14
CA ASP A 64 9.23 7.02 -2.07
C ASP A 64 8.35 6.70 -0.87
N LEU A 65 8.93 6.06 0.14
CA LEU A 65 8.22 5.63 1.34
C LEU A 65 8.34 6.61 2.49
N SER A 66 8.87 7.82 2.25
CA SER A 66 8.94 8.84 3.29
C SER A 66 7.53 9.16 3.81
N GLY A 67 7.38 9.22 5.13
CA GLY A 67 6.09 9.49 5.75
C GLY A 67 5.12 8.32 5.77
N ILE A 68 5.51 7.16 5.25
CA ILE A 68 4.71 5.95 5.29
C ILE A 68 5.17 5.08 6.47
N ASP A 69 4.23 4.59 7.25
CA ASP A 69 4.55 3.85 8.47
C ASP A 69 4.71 2.35 8.24
N TRP A 70 3.90 1.77 7.34
CA TRP A 70 4.01 0.35 7.04
C TRP A 70 3.40 0.00 5.69
N VAL A 71 3.79 -1.18 5.16
CA VAL A 71 3.36 -1.70 3.86
C VAL A 71 2.90 -3.13 4.05
N ILE A 72 1.71 -3.46 3.51
CA ILE A 72 1.19 -4.82 3.46
C ILE A 72 1.25 -5.28 2.00
N VAL A 73 1.70 -6.52 1.78
CA VAL A 73 1.73 -7.13 0.45
C VAL A 73 0.98 -8.44 0.47
N GLY A 74 0.15 -8.67 -0.54
CA GLY A 74 -0.55 -9.93 -0.70
C GLY A 74 -0.95 -10.17 -2.16
N GLY A 75 -1.14 -11.44 -2.50
CA GLY A 75 -1.63 -11.84 -3.82
C GLY A 75 -3.14 -11.83 -3.90
N GLU A 76 -3.66 -11.91 -5.13
CA GLU A 76 -5.09 -11.91 -5.38
C GLU A 76 -5.72 -13.21 -4.90
N SER A 77 -6.84 -13.10 -4.18
CA SER A 77 -7.61 -14.26 -3.74
C SER A 77 -8.63 -14.65 -4.80
N GLY A 78 -9.10 -15.90 -4.77
CA GLY A 78 -10.19 -16.36 -5.61
C GLY A 78 -9.79 -17.46 -6.57
N ARG A 79 -10.66 -17.73 -7.54
CA ARG A 79 -10.49 -18.87 -8.46
C ARG A 79 -9.50 -18.59 -9.60
N LYS A 80 -9.41 -17.34 -10.04
CA LYS A 80 -8.53 -16.95 -11.16
C LYS A 80 -7.66 -15.79 -10.76
N PRO A 81 -6.77 -15.99 -9.77
CA PRO A 81 -5.91 -14.91 -9.30
C PRO A 81 -4.88 -14.56 -10.37
N ARG A 82 -4.61 -13.26 -10.50
CA ARG A 82 -3.49 -12.82 -11.30
C ARG A 82 -2.19 -13.21 -10.59
N PRO A 83 -1.16 -13.63 -11.34
CA PRO A 83 0.08 -14.07 -10.70
C PRO A 83 0.79 -12.93 -9.96
N MET A 84 1.50 -13.30 -8.90
CA MET A 84 2.34 -12.38 -8.16
C MET A 84 3.77 -12.92 -8.18
N ASP A 85 4.68 -12.15 -8.78
CA ASP A 85 6.07 -12.54 -8.89
C ASP A 85 6.77 -12.37 -7.52
N PRO A 86 7.45 -13.42 -7.01
CA PRO A 86 8.19 -13.28 -5.75
C PRO A 86 9.21 -12.15 -5.76
N ASP A 87 9.80 -11.84 -6.91
CA ASP A 87 10.78 -10.75 -7.00
C ASP A 87 10.16 -9.40 -6.70
N TRP A 88 8.89 -9.19 -7.06
CA TRP A 88 8.18 -7.96 -6.70
C TRP A 88 8.05 -7.82 -5.18
N VAL A 89 7.75 -8.92 -4.51
CA VAL A 89 7.60 -8.94 -3.05
C VAL A 89 8.92 -8.65 -2.37
N LEU A 90 9.99 -9.33 -2.81
CA LEU A 90 11.32 -9.15 -2.23
C LEU A 90 11.84 -7.73 -2.44
N ASP A 91 11.56 -7.15 -3.59
CA ASP A 91 11.96 -5.77 -3.88
C ASP A 91 11.26 -4.77 -2.95
N ILE A 92 9.96 -4.95 -2.72
CA ILE A 92 9.22 -4.08 -1.79
C ILE A 92 9.75 -4.24 -0.38
N LYS A 93 10.01 -5.47 0.05
CA LYS A 93 10.59 -5.72 1.37
C LYS A 93 11.94 -5.02 1.52
N ASP A 94 12.79 -5.11 0.51
CA ASP A 94 14.09 -4.45 0.52
C ASP A 94 13.96 -2.93 0.61
N GLN A 95 13.03 -2.34 -0.14
CA GLN A 95 12.75 -0.90 -0.04
C GLN A 95 12.34 -0.49 1.37
N CYS A 96 11.46 -1.29 1.99
CA CYS A 96 11.03 -1.03 3.37
C CYS A 96 12.18 -1.14 4.36
N ASP A 97 13.00 -2.18 4.22
CA ASP A 97 14.14 -2.41 5.11
C ASP A 97 15.18 -1.28 5.04
N ARG A 98 15.40 -0.73 3.86
CA ARG A 98 16.37 0.35 3.66
C ARG A 98 15.99 1.63 4.39
N VAL A 99 14.70 1.89 4.57
CA VAL A 99 14.22 3.15 5.16
C VAL A 99 13.52 2.95 6.49
N GLY A 100 13.54 1.74 7.03
CA GLY A 100 12.98 1.46 8.36
C GLY A 100 11.45 1.43 8.39
N VAL A 101 10.80 1.14 7.27
CA VAL A 101 9.34 0.99 7.20
C VAL A 101 8.98 -0.45 7.50
N ALA A 102 7.95 -0.68 8.31
CA ALA A 102 7.49 -2.03 8.63
C ALA A 102 6.89 -2.70 7.40
N PHE A 103 7.18 -3.98 7.23
CA PHE A 103 6.71 -4.76 6.09
C PHE A 103 5.94 -5.98 6.58
N PHE A 104 4.76 -6.23 5.97
CA PHE A 104 3.92 -7.39 6.31
C PHE A 104 3.55 -8.13 5.03
N PHE A 105 3.86 -9.42 4.98
CA PHE A 105 3.45 -10.26 3.87
C PHE A 105 2.25 -11.10 4.30
N LYS A 106 1.17 -11.04 3.53
CA LYS A 106 -0.09 -11.67 3.89
C LYS A 106 -0.27 -13.05 3.26
N GLN A 107 -0.22 -13.13 1.93
CA GLN A 107 -0.38 -14.39 1.21
C GLN A 107 0.11 -14.27 -0.24
N TRP A 108 0.41 -15.43 -0.84
CA TRP A 108 0.80 -15.48 -2.25
C TRP A 108 -0.36 -15.27 -3.21
N GLY A 109 -1.56 -15.65 -2.83
CA GLY A 109 -2.73 -15.56 -3.68
C GLY A 109 -3.28 -16.91 -4.08
N GLY A 110 -4.40 -16.91 -4.78
CA GLY A 110 -5.11 -18.12 -5.16
C GLY A 110 -6.06 -18.62 -4.09
N THR A 111 -6.53 -19.85 -4.25
CA THR A 111 -7.47 -20.47 -3.32
C THR A 111 -6.77 -21.10 -2.12
N ASN A 112 -5.47 -21.42 -2.24
CA ASN A 112 -4.67 -21.98 -1.16
C ASN A 112 -3.71 -20.96 -0.59
N LYS A 113 -4.17 -20.18 0.36
CA LYS A 113 -3.40 -19.11 0.98
C LYS A 113 -2.28 -19.60 1.88
N LYS A 114 -2.23 -20.91 2.18
CA LYS A 114 -1.20 -21.47 3.03
C LYS A 114 0.02 -21.97 2.25
N ALA A 115 -0.05 -21.98 0.94
CA ALA A 115 1.05 -22.43 0.08
C ALA A 115 2.07 -21.31 -0.09
N ALA A 116 2.74 -20.97 0.98
CA ALA A 116 3.74 -19.90 0.95
C ALA A 116 5.15 -20.49 0.87
#